data_3903a555f880319587bcd6677fe47e81
#
_entry.id   3903a555f880319587bcd6677fe47e81
#
_cell.length_a   1.000
_cell.length_b   1.000
_cell.length_c   1.000
_cell.angle_alpha   90.00
_cell.angle_beta   90.00
_cell.angle_gamma   90.00
#
_symmetry.space_group_name_H-M   'P 1'
#
loop_
_entity.id
_entity.type
_entity.pdbx_description
1 polymer ?
#
loop_
_entity_poly.entity_id
_entity_poly.type
_entity_poly.pdbx_seq_one_letter_code
_entity_poly.pdbx_strand_id
1 'polypeptide(L)'
;PGADFLALSYAVMGRGAVPVFIDPGMGVDAVVACMQEAQPSGFIGVPKAHLLRLKAAELFGSLRFCVVAGRLPLFGATRLRNLLKPAGGPPAPIPRQADDAALVAFTSGATGRPKGVIFTNRMLTEQLAVFRGQFGFRGGEQDLPLLPVFSLFTAALGVGSIFPPLDPSRPLALVPKQIIRVMRDLGNQTSFGSPTLWTKLAEYCRQTGTSLPQLRRVFMAGAPVSQATLDLVQAACPQAESFTPYGATEALPVTLAAAADLREHPPALAVSGEQGTPVGRAIEGVTLRVVQAVGGPADAPLVDCPERVIGEIVVSGGTVSREYLARPEATAASKVCEGGRVWHRMGDMGYLDGGGQLYFCGRRAHVVATADRVFHSVPVENVFNRHPEVSRTALVGVDGLPAVVVEPRSRSLDLAARRRLAGELRALGAEDPVTAPIQRFYFHPSFPVDARHNAKIFRDRLAVWAATQAAIEIDDPTTDLAGHA
;
A
#
# COMPACT_ATOMS: atom_id res chain seq x y z
N PRO A 1 -14.42 -9.92 -4.99
CA PRO A 1 -15.31 -8.75 -5.00
C PRO A 1 -16.06 -8.66 -6.32
N GLY A 2 -17.28 -8.10 -6.25
CA GLY A 2 -18.21 -7.93 -7.36
C GLY A 2 -19.48 -7.28 -6.83
N ALA A 3 -20.57 -7.25 -7.60
CA ALA A 3 -21.84 -6.65 -7.17
C ALA A 3 -22.36 -7.26 -5.85
N ASP A 4 -22.27 -8.59 -5.69
CA ASP A 4 -22.66 -9.27 -4.44
C ASP A 4 -21.84 -8.80 -3.23
N PHE A 5 -20.55 -8.49 -3.42
CA PHE A 5 -19.69 -7.97 -2.35
C PHE A 5 -20.18 -6.60 -1.86
N LEU A 6 -20.51 -5.70 -2.77
CA LEU A 6 -21.06 -4.38 -2.42
C LEU A 6 -22.40 -4.52 -1.70
N ALA A 7 -23.34 -5.26 -2.33
CA ALA A 7 -24.69 -5.43 -1.79
C ALA A 7 -24.67 -6.05 -0.37
N LEU A 8 -23.85 -7.08 -0.16
CA LEU A 8 -23.70 -7.73 1.14
C LEU A 8 -23.05 -6.83 2.18
N SER A 9 -22.01 -6.07 1.79
CA SER A 9 -21.34 -5.15 2.71
C SER A 9 -22.30 -4.07 3.22
N TYR A 10 -23.05 -3.44 2.32
CA TYR A 10 -24.05 -2.44 2.69
C TYR A 10 -25.25 -3.05 3.45
N ALA A 11 -25.71 -4.23 3.07
CA ALA A 11 -26.78 -4.89 3.80
C ALA A 11 -26.38 -5.21 5.24
N VAL A 12 -25.16 -5.71 5.46
CA VAL A 12 -24.62 -5.99 6.79
C VAL A 12 -24.49 -4.71 7.62
N MET A 13 -23.86 -3.66 7.07
CA MET A 13 -23.73 -2.36 7.74
C MET A 13 -25.10 -1.71 8.04
N GLY A 14 -26.03 -1.75 7.09
CA GLY A 14 -27.40 -1.21 7.26
C GLY A 14 -28.20 -1.93 8.34
N ARG A 15 -27.85 -3.17 8.69
CA ARG A 15 -28.42 -3.92 9.83
C ARG A 15 -27.65 -3.71 11.14
N GLY A 16 -26.73 -2.74 11.20
CA GLY A 16 -25.95 -2.44 12.39
C GLY A 16 -24.88 -3.50 12.73
N ALA A 17 -24.65 -4.47 11.85
CA ALA A 17 -23.56 -5.43 12.00
C ALA A 17 -22.26 -4.91 11.37
N VAL A 18 -21.12 -5.37 11.88
CA VAL A 18 -19.79 -4.93 11.48
C VAL A 18 -19.18 -5.96 10.53
N PRO A 19 -19.07 -5.71 9.21
CA PRO A 19 -18.37 -6.61 8.31
C PRO A 19 -16.88 -6.61 8.62
N VAL A 20 -16.27 -7.81 8.60
CA VAL A 20 -14.85 -8.02 8.79
C VAL A 20 -14.23 -8.43 7.46
N PHE A 21 -13.36 -7.59 6.91
CA PHE A 21 -12.68 -7.86 5.65
C PHE A 21 -11.29 -8.44 5.90
N ILE A 22 -11.08 -9.65 5.41
CA ILE A 22 -9.80 -10.35 5.48
C ILE A 22 -9.36 -10.68 4.06
N ASP A 23 -8.14 -10.27 3.71
CA ASP A 23 -7.58 -10.56 2.40
C ASP A 23 -7.13 -12.03 2.30
N PRO A 24 -7.70 -12.83 1.38
CA PRO A 24 -7.27 -14.21 1.17
C PRO A 24 -5.81 -14.33 0.68
N GLY A 25 -5.25 -13.26 0.12
CA GLY A 25 -3.84 -13.20 -0.29
C GLY A 25 -2.83 -13.30 0.86
N MET A 26 -3.27 -13.14 2.11
CA MET A 26 -2.43 -13.32 3.31
C MET A 26 -2.05 -14.79 3.58
N GLY A 27 -2.71 -15.75 2.91
CA GLY A 27 -2.56 -17.17 3.17
C GLY A 27 -3.54 -17.71 4.21
N VAL A 28 -3.76 -19.03 4.16
CA VAL A 28 -4.83 -19.68 4.93
C VAL A 28 -4.65 -19.51 6.44
N ASP A 29 -3.42 -19.70 6.95
CA ASP A 29 -3.15 -19.66 8.39
C ASP A 29 -3.33 -18.24 8.97
N ALA A 30 -2.94 -17.20 8.19
CA ALA A 30 -3.18 -15.82 8.56
C ALA A 30 -4.69 -15.48 8.55
N VAL A 31 -5.43 -15.97 7.57
CA VAL A 31 -6.91 -15.80 7.51
C VAL A 31 -7.58 -16.43 8.71
N VAL A 32 -7.19 -17.66 9.08
CA VAL A 32 -7.72 -18.35 10.28
C VAL A 32 -7.40 -17.56 11.55
N ALA A 33 -6.16 -17.08 11.69
CA ALA A 33 -5.77 -16.27 12.85
C ALA A 33 -6.58 -14.95 12.94
N CYS A 34 -6.84 -14.28 11.81
CA CYS A 34 -7.70 -13.09 11.77
C CYS A 34 -9.14 -13.42 12.20
N MET A 35 -9.69 -14.55 11.74
CA MET A 35 -11.04 -14.98 12.13
C MET A 35 -11.11 -15.34 13.63
N GLN A 36 -10.09 -16.00 14.17
CA GLN A 36 -9.99 -16.29 15.61
C GLN A 36 -9.96 -15.01 16.45
N GLU A 37 -9.24 -13.99 15.99
CA GLU A 37 -9.18 -12.69 16.67
C GLU A 37 -10.50 -11.92 16.56
N ALA A 38 -11.13 -11.92 15.39
CA ALA A 38 -12.37 -11.22 15.15
C ALA A 38 -13.60 -11.88 15.79
N GLN A 39 -13.54 -13.17 16.10
CA GLN A 39 -14.66 -13.98 16.65
C GLN A 39 -16.00 -13.66 15.95
N PRO A 40 -16.10 -13.84 14.63
CA PRO A 40 -17.30 -13.45 13.89
C PRO A 40 -18.51 -14.31 14.28
N SER A 41 -19.70 -13.70 14.30
CA SER A 41 -20.96 -14.45 14.52
C SER A 41 -21.53 -15.05 13.23
N GLY A 42 -21.01 -14.69 12.06
CA GLY A 42 -21.44 -15.23 10.76
C GLY A 42 -20.30 -15.23 9.75
N PHE A 43 -20.43 -16.08 8.73
CA PHE A 43 -19.46 -16.18 7.65
C PHE A 43 -20.15 -16.13 6.28
N ILE A 44 -19.72 -15.22 5.44
CA ILE A 44 -20.17 -15.08 4.05
C ILE A 44 -18.98 -15.27 3.14
N GLY A 45 -19.00 -16.27 2.27
CA GLY A 45 -17.86 -16.57 1.42
C GLY A 45 -18.23 -17.28 0.13
N VAL A 46 -17.29 -17.27 -0.82
CA VAL A 46 -17.36 -18.11 -2.03
C VAL A 46 -17.13 -19.58 -1.65
N PRO A 47 -17.54 -20.56 -2.50
CA PRO A 47 -17.37 -21.98 -2.17
C PRO A 47 -15.96 -22.37 -1.74
N LYS A 48 -14.92 -21.80 -2.40
CA LYS A 48 -13.51 -22.04 -2.06
C LYS A 48 -13.17 -21.55 -0.63
N ALA A 49 -13.74 -20.44 -0.18
CA ALA A 49 -13.50 -19.91 1.17
C ALA A 49 -14.07 -20.83 2.26
N HIS A 50 -15.14 -21.56 1.97
CA HIS A 50 -15.71 -22.54 2.89
C HIS A 50 -14.82 -23.78 3.11
N LEU A 51 -13.78 -24.01 2.31
CA LEU A 51 -12.77 -25.04 2.58
C LEU A 51 -11.98 -24.76 3.88
N LEU A 52 -12.01 -23.52 4.37
CA LEU A 52 -11.48 -23.17 5.70
C LEU A 52 -12.12 -23.99 6.83
N ARG A 53 -13.36 -24.49 6.66
CA ARG A 53 -14.02 -25.38 7.62
C ARG A 53 -13.21 -26.62 7.95
N LEU A 54 -12.41 -27.13 6.99
CA LEU A 54 -11.58 -28.30 7.19
C LEU A 54 -10.37 -28.00 8.08
N LYS A 55 -9.89 -26.74 8.07
CA LYS A 55 -8.74 -26.32 8.89
C LYS A 55 -9.11 -25.63 10.20
N ALA A 56 -10.33 -25.12 10.32
CA ALA A 56 -10.79 -24.33 11.45
C ALA A 56 -12.19 -24.76 11.91
N ALA A 57 -12.41 -26.07 12.04
CA ALA A 57 -13.73 -26.65 12.34
C ALA A 57 -14.35 -26.06 13.61
N GLU A 58 -13.59 -25.88 14.69
CA GLU A 58 -14.05 -25.29 15.94
C GLU A 58 -14.57 -23.85 15.75
N LEU A 59 -13.83 -23.05 15.01
CA LEU A 59 -14.24 -21.66 14.70
C LEU A 59 -15.56 -21.63 13.92
N PHE A 60 -15.71 -22.49 12.92
CA PHE A 60 -16.95 -22.58 12.15
C PHE A 60 -18.11 -23.20 12.95
N GLY A 61 -17.83 -24.02 13.94
CA GLY A 61 -18.81 -24.57 14.87
C GLY A 61 -19.47 -23.51 15.77
N SER A 62 -18.77 -22.41 16.05
CA SER A 62 -19.28 -21.29 16.87
C SER A 62 -20.12 -20.28 16.08
N LEU A 63 -20.14 -20.35 14.74
CA LEU A 63 -20.85 -19.39 13.90
C LEU A 63 -22.38 -19.64 13.96
N ARG A 64 -23.13 -18.55 14.08
CA ARG A 64 -24.60 -18.59 14.07
C ARG A 64 -25.19 -18.90 12.69
N PHE A 65 -24.49 -18.44 11.63
CA PHE A 65 -24.89 -18.66 10.24
C PHE A 65 -23.70 -18.67 9.30
N CYS A 66 -23.88 -19.40 8.18
CA CYS A 66 -22.95 -19.39 7.06
C CYS A 66 -23.71 -19.14 5.76
N VAL A 67 -23.17 -18.27 4.88
CA VAL A 67 -23.74 -17.96 3.57
C VAL A 67 -22.72 -18.26 2.49
N VAL A 68 -23.13 -19.05 1.48
CA VAL A 68 -22.31 -19.30 0.30
C VAL A 68 -22.74 -18.42 -0.87
N ALA A 69 -21.83 -17.55 -1.31
CA ALA A 69 -21.97 -16.75 -2.52
C ALA A 69 -21.41 -17.54 -3.71
N GLY A 70 -22.27 -18.25 -4.44
CA GLY A 70 -21.88 -19.09 -5.56
C GLY A 70 -22.97 -20.07 -5.99
N ARG A 71 -22.68 -20.82 -7.06
CA ARG A 71 -23.65 -21.78 -7.62
C ARG A 71 -23.71 -23.11 -6.87
N LEU A 72 -22.60 -23.54 -6.27
CA LEU A 72 -22.50 -24.82 -5.57
C LEU A 72 -23.18 -24.77 -4.21
N PRO A 73 -24.03 -25.76 -3.86
CA PRO A 73 -24.56 -25.90 -2.52
C PRO A 73 -23.46 -26.44 -1.60
N LEU A 74 -23.45 -25.96 -0.36
CA LEU A 74 -22.58 -26.49 0.68
C LEU A 74 -23.38 -26.84 1.90
N PHE A 75 -23.12 -28.02 2.47
CA PHE A 75 -23.75 -28.45 3.69
C PHE A 75 -23.54 -27.46 4.84
N GLY A 76 -24.59 -27.13 5.58
CA GLY A 76 -24.53 -26.18 6.67
C GLY A 76 -24.31 -24.72 6.24
N ALA A 77 -24.60 -24.36 4.99
CA ALA A 77 -24.56 -22.98 4.51
C ALA A 77 -25.79 -22.64 3.68
N THR A 78 -26.38 -21.48 3.92
CA THR A 78 -27.48 -20.94 3.12
C THR A 78 -26.92 -20.36 1.82
N ARG A 79 -27.54 -20.66 0.67
CA ARG A 79 -27.15 -20.03 -0.60
C ARG A 79 -27.58 -18.58 -0.64
N LEU A 80 -26.69 -17.67 -1.05
CA LEU A 80 -27.00 -16.26 -1.19
C LEU A 80 -28.25 -16.03 -2.05
N ARG A 81 -28.41 -16.73 -3.17
CA ARG A 81 -29.60 -16.62 -4.05
C ARG A 81 -30.94 -16.88 -3.35
N ASN A 82 -30.93 -17.69 -2.28
CA ASN A 82 -32.15 -17.97 -1.51
C ASN A 82 -32.52 -16.79 -0.61
N LEU A 83 -31.54 -15.95 -0.25
CA LEU A 83 -31.73 -14.73 0.56
C LEU A 83 -32.15 -13.53 -0.28
N LEU A 84 -31.96 -13.58 -1.61
CA LEU A 84 -32.33 -12.51 -2.54
C LEU A 84 -33.81 -12.52 -2.94
N LYS A 85 -34.62 -13.44 -2.36
CA LYS A 85 -36.07 -13.46 -2.60
C LYS A 85 -36.72 -12.27 -1.90
N PRO A 86 -37.65 -11.57 -2.58
CA PRO A 86 -38.38 -10.47 -1.96
C PRO A 86 -39.16 -10.97 -0.72
N ALA A 87 -38.85 -10.43 0.43
CA ALA A 87 -39.55 -10.72 1.69
C ALA A 87 -40.06 -9.43 2.28
N GLY A 88 -41.06 -8.81 1.65
CA GLY A 88 -41.58 -7.51 2.07
C GLY A 88 -40.70 -6.35 1.62
N GLY A 89 -40.98 -5.13 2.09
CA GLY A 89 -40.16 -3.96 1.83
C GLY A 89 -38.78 -4.04 2.53
N PRO A 90 -37.81 -3.19 2.10
CA PRO A 90 -36.51 -3.15 2.74
C PRO A 90 -36.67 -2.78 4.22
N PRO A 91 -36.02 -3.52 5.14
CA PRO A 91 -36.08 -3.17 6.56
C PRO A 91 -35.43 -1.81 6.80
N ALA A 92 -35.99 -1.02 7.72
CA ALA A 92 -35.41 0.26 8.09
C ALA A 92 -33.95 0.08 8.57
N PRO A 93 -33.03 0.96 8.17
CA PRO A 93 -31.67 0.94 8.70
C PRO A 93 -31.67 1.12 10.22
N ILE A 94 -30.75 0.43 10.89
CA ILE A 94 -30.56 0.60 12.33
C ILE A 94 -29.71 1.87 12.55
N PRO A 95 -30.20 2.87 13.31
CA PRO A 95 -29.42 4.05 13.64
C PRO A 95 -28.10 3.69 14.32
N ARG A 96 -27.02 4.38 13.93
CA ARG A 96 -25.68 4.18 14.49
C ARG A 96 -25.09 5.51 14.90
N GLN A 97 -24.26 5.49 15.93
CA GLN A 97 -23.50 6.66 16.36
C GLN A 97 -22.25 6.86 15.49
N ALA A 98 -21.73 8.08 15.47
CA ALA A 98 -20.55 8.42 14.68
C ALA A 98 -19.31 7.56 15.05
N ASP A 99 -19.13 7.27 16.31
CA ASP A 99 -17.99 6.54 16.83
C ASP A 99 -18.22 5.01 16.94
N ASP A 100 -19.40 4.51 16.54
CA ASP A 100 -19.63 3.08 16.42
C ASP A 100 -18.75 2.47 15.31
N ALA A 101 -18.27 1.23 15.56
CA ALA A 101 -17.56 0.48 14.54
C ALA A 101 -18.46 0.20 13.33
N ALA A 102 -18.03 0.58 12.15
CA ALA A 102 -18.73 0.38 10.88
C ALA A 102 -18.22 -0.83 10.11
N LEU A 103 -16.90 -1.03 10.09
CA LEU A 103 -16.24 -2.20 9.51
C LEU A 103 -14.88 -2.44 10.16
N VAL A 104 -14.35 -3.64 10.01
CA VAL A 104 -12.97 -4.00 10.36
C VAL A 104 -12.24 -4.47 9.11
N ALA A 105 -11.05 -3.93 8.86
CA ALA A 105 -10.19 -4.38 7.77
C ALA A 105 -8.87 -4.89 8.33
N PHE A 106 -8.53 -6.16 8.05
CA PHE A 106 -7.24 -6.71 8.45
C PHE A 106 -6.15 -6.30 7.47
N THR A 107 -5.04 -5.79 8.02
CA THR A 107 -3.84 -5.42 7.24
C THR A 107 -2.87 -6.59 7.18
N SER A 108 -2.15 -6.72 6.07
CA SER A 108 -1.13 -7.77 5.90
C SER A 108 0.13 -7.54 6.75
N GLY A 109 0.18 -6.52 7.59
CA GLY A 109 1.33 -6.15 8.43
C GLY A 109 2.69 -6.26 7.70
N ALA A 110 3.55 -5.25 7.75
CA ALA A 110 4.87 -5.36 7.11
C ALA A 110 5.81 -6.29 7.88
N THR A 111 5.55 -6.46 9.18
CA THR A 111 6.53 -6.99 10.14
C THR A 111 5.89 -7.89 11.20
N GLY A 112 4.73 -8.52 10.93
CA GLY A 112 4.10 -9.34 11.97
C GLY A 112 2.73 -9.91 11.60
N ARG A 113 2.03 -10.38 12.63
CA ARG A 113 0.66 -10.89 12.49
C ARG A 113 -0.27 -9.78 11.97
N PRO A 114 -1.23 -10.08 11.10
CA PRO A 114 -2.23 -9.12 10.63
C PRO A 114 -2.94 -8.45 11.81
N LYS A 115 -3.31 -7.17 11.64
CA LYS A 115 -4.03 -6.38 12.64
C LYS A 115 -5.37 -5.93 12.08
N GLY A 116 -6.45 -6.09 12.83
CA GLY A 116 -7.77 -5.60 12.47
C GLY A 116 -7.91 -4.11 12.75
N VAL A 117 -7.95 -3.28 11.72
CA VAL A 117 -8.19 -1.83 11.84
C VAL A 117 -9.68 -1.59 11.96
N ILE A 118 -10.11 -0.92 13.01
CA ILE A 118 -11.51 -0.54 13.23
C ILE A 118 -11.79 0.77 12.50
N PHE A 119 -12.73 0.74 11.57
CA PHE A 119 -13.29 1.92 10.93
C PHE A 119 -14.61 2.30 11.62
N THR A 120 -14.72 3.53 12.08
CA THR A 120 -15.97 4.06 12.63
C THR A 120 -16.83 4.69 11.53
N ASN A 121 -18.12 4.93 11.81
CA ASN A 121 -19.00 5.64 10.89
C ASN A 121 -18.46 7.06 10.61
N ARG A 122 -17.91 7.74 11.62
CA ARG A 122 -17.23 9.03 11.46
C ARG A 122 -16.10 8.93 10.44
N MET A 123 -15.21 7.94 10.60
CA MET A 123 -14.07 7.76 9.70
C MET A 123 -14.52 7.55 8.24
N LEU A 124 -15.53 6.70 8.01
CA LEU A 124 -16.07 6.48 6.67
C LEU A 124 -16.70 7.75 6.10
N THR A 125 -17.43 8.55 6.91
CA THR A 125 -18.06 9.80 6.48
C THR A 125 -17.00 10.83 6.06
N GLU A 126 -15.94 10.99 6.85
CA GLU A 126 -14.82 11.87 6.52
C GLU A 126 -14.09 11.42 5.24
N GLN A 127 -13.87 10.13 5.08
CA GLN A 127 -13.29 9.58 3.85
C GLN A 127 -14.18 9.89 2.63
N LEU A 128 -15.49 9.73 2.73
CA LEU A 128 -16.43 10.08 1.65
C LEU A 128 -16.41 11.56 1.32
N ALA A 129 -16.25 12.44 2.32
CA ALA A 129 -16.10 13.88 2.11
C ALA A 129 -14.85 14.20 1.29
N VAL A 130 -13.71 13.55 1.62
CA VAL A 130 -12.45 13.67 0.85
C VAL A 130 -12.62 13.16 -0.59
N PHE A 131 -13.22 11.99 -0.77
CA PHE A 131 -13.46 11.44 -2.12
C PHE A 131 -14.32 12.37 -2.98
N ARG A 132 -15.35 12.98 -2.39
CA ARG A 132 -16.21 13.95 -3.07
C ARG A 132 -15.50 15.28 -3.33
N GLY A 133 -14.85 15.85 -2.30
CA GLY A 133 -14.26 17.19 -2.34
C GLY A 133 -12.94 17.23 -3.11
N GLN A 134 -11.96 16.46 -2.66
CA GLN A 134 -10.58 16.53 -3.17
C GLN A 134 -10.28 15.56 -4.30
N PHE A 135 -10.84 14.33 -4.28
CA PHE A 135 -10.69 13.40 -5.40
C PHE A 135 -11.68 13.67 -6.53
N GLY A 136 -12.67 14.53 -6.29
CA GLY A 136 -13.59 15.02 -7.31
C GLY A 136 -14.60 14.01 -7.84
N PHE A 137 -14.88 12.90 -7.13
CA PHE A 137 -15.90 11.94 -7.56
C PHE A 137 -17.30 12.58 -7.58
N ARG A 138 -18.06 12.30 -8.65
CA ARG A 138 -19.41 12.80 -8.84
C ARG A 138 -20.39 11.65 -9.07
N GLY A 139 -21.60 11.77 -8.51
CA GLY A 139 -22.68 10.82 -8.80
C GLY A 139 -22.96 10.73 -10.29
N GLY A 140 -23.23 9.50 -10.78
CA GLY A 140 -23.45 9.23 -12.19
C GLY A 140 -22.20 8.90 -13.01
N GLU A 141 -21.00 9.16 -12.51
CA GLU A 141 -19.76 8.70 -13.13
C GLU A 141 -19.63 7.16 -13.05
N GLN A 142 -18.76 6.60 -13.89
CA GLN A 142 -18.39 5.18 -13.86
C GLN A 142 -16.95 5.04 -13.40
N ASP A 143 -16.71 4.18 -12.42
CA ASP A 143 -15.40 3.82 -11.89
C ASP A 143 -15.06 2.38 -12.21
N LEU A 144 -13.84 2.12 -12.68
CA LEU A 144 -13.30 0.77 -12.85
C LEU A 144 -12.11 0.59 -11.89
N PRO A 145 -12.37 0.18 -10.63
CA PRO A 145 -11.30 -0.01 -9.66
C PRO A 145 -10.54 -1.32 -9.93
N LEU A 146 -9.23 -1.23 -10.17
CA LEU A 146 -8.34 -2.40 -10.23
C LEU A 146 -8.09 -3.01 -8.84
N LEU A 147 -8.45 -2.27 -7.78
CA LEU A 147 -8.56 -2.73 -6.42
C LEU A 147 -10.02 -2.65 -5.97
N PRO A 148 -10.84 -3.69 -6.19
CA PRO A 148 -12.29 -3.63 -6.10
C PRO A 148 -12.88 -3.22 -4.74
N VAL A 149 -12.11 -3.29 -3.65
CA VAL A 149 -12.54 -2.80 -2.33
C VAL A 149 -12.84 -1.29 -2.33
N PHE A 150 -12.21 -0.52 -3.22
CA PHE A 150 -12.47 0.92 -3.34
C PHE A 150 -13.87 1.24 -3.85
N SER A 151 -14.54 0.30 -4.53
CA SER A 151 -15.94 0.45 -4.93
C SER A 151 -16.90 0.68 -3.74
N LEU A 152 -16.52 0.29 -2.53
CA LEU A 152 -17.29 0.62 -1.32
C LEU A 152 -17.42 2.14 -1.10
N PHE A 153 -16.38 2.90 -1.41
CA PHE A 153 -16.43 4.35 -1.25
C PHE A 153 -17.15 5.03 -2.43
N THR A 154 -16.80 4.64 -3.66
CA THR A 154 -17.34 5.28 -4.87
C THR A 154 -18.83 5.00 -5.03
N ALA A 155 -19.31 3.79 -4.70
CA ALA A 155 -20.73 3.46 -4.74
C ALA A 155 -21.56 4.28 -3.72
N ALA A 156 -21.01 4.58 -2.54
CA ALA A 156 -21.69 5.45 -1.56
C ALA A 156 -21.86 6.88 -2.05
N LEU A 157 -21.07 7.31 -3.04
CA LEU A 157 -21.16 8.62 -3.70
C LEU A 157 -22.08 8.61 -4.93
N GLY A 158 -22.73 7.48 -5.24
CA GLY A 158 -23.55 7.32 -6.43
C GLY A 158 -22.77 7.13 -7.73
N VAL A 159 -21.49 6.72 -7.62
CA VAL A 159 -20.65 6.37 -8.77
C VAL A 159 -20.88 4.90 -9.11
N GLY A 160 -21.13 4.61 -10.39
CA GLY A 160 -21.28 3.24 -10.87
C GLY A 160 -19.95 2.48 -10.83
N SER A 161 -19.98 1.22 -10.38
CA SER A 161 -18.77 0.39 -10.29
C SER A 161 -18.72 -0.66 -11.39
N ILE A 162 -17.68 -0.62 -12.21
CA ILE A 162 -17.39 -1.64 -13.23
C ILE A 162 -16.37 -2.61 -12.62
N PHE A 163 -16.76 -3.86 -12.43
CA PHE A 163 -15.83 -4.89 -11.94
C PHE A 163 -15.09 -5.53 -13.11
N PRO A 164 -13.79 -5.30 -13.24
CA PRO A 164 -13.00 -5.87 -14.33
C PRO A 164 -12.87 -7.39 -14.20
N PRO A 165 -12.62 -8.13 -15.30
CA PRO A 165 -12.34 -9.56 -15.29
C PRO A 165 -10.94 -9.82 -14.70
N LEU A 166 -10.82 -9.65 -13.38
CA LEU A 166 -9.60 -9.70 -12.60
C LEU A 166 -9.80 -10.65 -11.42
N ASP A 167 -8.84 -11.56 -11.19
CA ASP A 167 -8.76 -12.33 -9.95
C ASP A 167 -8.13 -11.47 -8.84
N PRO A 168 -8.88 -11.04 -7.83
CA PRO A 168 -8.35 -10.17 -6.78
C PRO A 168 -7.27 -10.85 -5.91
N SER A 169 -7.20 -12.19 -5.91
CA SER A 169 -6.16 -12.93 -5.21
C SER A 169 -4.84 -12.98 -6.00
N ARG A 170 -4.88 -12.69 -7.30
CA ARG A 170 -3.73 -12.66 -8.22
C ARG A 170 -3.83 -11.47 -9.18
N PRO A 171 -3.82 -10.23 -8.68
CA PRO A 171 -4.07 -9.04 -9.51
C PRO A 171 -3.04 -8.88 -10.64
N LEU A 172 -1.81 -9.34 -10.44
CA LEU A 172 -0.76 -9.29 -11.47
C LEU A 172 -0.99 -10.25 -12.64
N ALA A 173 -1.86 -11.24 -12.48
CA ALA A 173 -2.26 -12.13 -13.56
C ALA A 173 -3.27 -11.46 -14.51
N LEU A 174 -3.59 -10.17 -14.33
CA LEU A 174 -4.48 -9.43 -15.23
C LEU A 174 -4.00 -9.52 -16.69
N VAL A 175 -4.96 -9.64 -17.58
CA VAL A 175 -4.74 -9.62 -19.03
C VAL A 175 -5.04 -8.20 -19.55
N PRO A 176 -4.01 -7.38 -19.88
CA PRO A 176 -4.19 -5.97 -20.23
C PRO A 176 -5.23 -5.75 -21.33
N LYS A 177 -5.18 -6.57 -22.38
CA LYS A 177 -6.14 -6.51 -23.50
C LYS A 177 -7.60 -6.55 -23.04
N GLN A 178 -7.92 -7.43 -22.06
CA GLN A 178 -9.29 -7.57 -21.56
C GLN A 178 -9.72 -6.34 -20.74
N ILE A 179 -8.84 -5.85 -19.86
CA ILE A 179 -9.12 -4.68 -19.03
C ILE A 179 -9.30 -3.43 -19.90
N ILE A 180 -8.37 -3.18 -20.81
CA ILE A 180 -8.43 -2.03 -21.74
C ILE A 180 -9.69 -2.07 -22.60
N ARG A 181 -10.08 -3.27 -23.08
CA ARG A 181 -11.34 -3.44 -23.82
C ARG A 181 -12.54 -3.04 -22.95
N VAL A 182 -12.64 -3.56 -21.72
CA VAL A 182 -13.75 -3.22 -20.80
C VAL A 182 -13.78 -1.72 -20.53
N MET A 183 -12.63 -1.08 -20.28
CA MET A 183 -12.54 0.37 -20.08
C MET A 183 -13.09 1.15 -21.27
N ARG A 184 -12.75 0.75 -22.49
CA ARG A 184 -13.22 1.41 -23.70
C ARG A 184 -14.69 1.16 -23.96
N ASP A 185 -15.14 -0.08 -23.85
CA ASP A 185 -16.52 -0.49 -24.18
C ASP A 185 -17.52 0.12 -23.20
N LEU A 186 -17.16 0.30 -21.93
CA LEU A 186 -18.03 0.83 -20.87
C LEU A 186 -17.77 2.30 -20.52
N GLY A 187 -16.68 2.90 -21.04
CA GLY A 187 -16.46 4.35 -20.97
C GLY A 187 -16.29 4.91 -19.55
N ASN A 188 -15.58 4.19 -18.65
CA ASN A 188 -15.34 4.67 -17.29
C ASN A 188 -14.51 5.96 -17.28
N GLN A 189 -14.85 6.88 -16.35
CA GLN A 189 -14.16 8.15 -16.19
C GLN A 189 -13.05 8.10 -15.14
N THR A 190 -13.13 7.14 -14.22
CA THR A 190 -12.16 7.01 -13.12
C THR A 190 -11.65 5.59 -13.00
N SER A 191 -10.45 5.45 -12.44
CA SER A 191 -9.90 4.14 -12.07
C SER A 191 -8.89 4.27 -10.94
N PHE A 192 -8.96 3.34 -9.99
CA PHE A 192 -8.04 3.24 -8.88
C PHE A 192 -7.23 1.93 -8.98
N GLY A 193 -5.90 2.01 -8.84
CA GLY A 193 -5.05 0.82 -8.90
C GLY A 193 -3.69 1.00 -8.24
N SER A 194 -2.88 -0.06 -8.23
CA SER A 194 -1.48 0.07 -7.85
C SER A 194 -0.64 0.59 -9.02
N PRO A 195 0.52 1.23 -8.75
CA PRO A 195 1.44 1.65 -9.81
C PRO A 195 1.81 0.50 -10.75
N THR A 196 2.08 -0.69 -10.20
CA THR A 196 2.44 -1.88 -10.99
C THR A 196 1.34 -2.30 -11.98
N LEU A 197 0.06 -2.25 -11.56
CA LEU A 197 -1.06 -2.59 -12.44
C LEU A 197 -1.19 -1.56 -13.55
N TRP A 198 -1.08 -0.27 -13.22
CA TRP A 198 -1.17 0.81 -14.18
C TRP A 198 0.00 0.82 -15.16
N THR A 199 1.24 0.56 -14.70
CA THR A 199 2.40 0.39 -15.59
C THR A 199 2.13 -0.69 -16.63
N LYS A 200 1.62 -1.87 -16.19
CA LYS A 200 1.32 -2.98 -17.10
C LYS A 200 0.25 -2.63 -18.14
N LEU A 201 -0.80 -1.89 -17.75
CA LEU A 201 -1.84 -1.43 -18.68
C LEU A 201 -1.31 -0.38 -19.64
N ALA A 202 -0.56 0.60 -19.15
CA ALA A 202 -0.03 1.68 -19.96
C ALA A 202 1.06 1.21 -20.93
N GLU A 203 1.91 0.25 -20.54
CA GLU A 203 2.84 -0.44 -21.45
C GLU A 203 2.11 -1.15 -22.59
N TYR A 204 1.03 -1.85 -22.30
CA TYR A 204 0.19 -2.46 -23.33
C TYR A 204 -0.40 -1.40 -24.28
N CYS A 205 -0.91 -0.29 -23.74
CA CYS A 205 -1.40 0.82 -24.54
C CYS A 205 -0.32 1.36 -25.49
N ARG A 206 0.89 1.59 -24.97
CA ARG A 206 2.05 2.04 -25.76
C ARG A 206 2.42 1.05 -26.86
N GLN A 207 2.48 -0.25 -26.54
CA GLN A 207 2.84 -1.30 -27.51
C GLN A 207 1.81 -1.46 -28.64
N THR A 208 0.54 -1.20 -28.36
CA THR A 208 -0.57 -1.40 -29.31
C THR A 208 -1.08 -0.11 -29.94
N GLY A 209 -0.50 1.05 -29.60
CA GLY A 209 -0.98 2.35 -30.05
C GLY A 209 -2.40 2.68 -29.52
N THR A 210 -2.84 2.04 -28.43
CA THR A 210 -4.16 2.24 -27.85
C THR A 210 -4.11 3.38 -26.82
N SER A 211 -5.17 4.21 -26.76
CA SER A 211 -5.34 5.23 -25.72
C SER A 211 -6.72 5.12 -25.05
N LEU A 212 -6.84 5.75 -23.88
CA LEU A 212 -8.05 5.80 -23.06
C LEU A 212 -8.49 7.26 -22.81
N PRO A 213 -8.95 7.98 -23.84
CA PRO A 213 -9.28 9.39 -23.74
C PRO A 213 -10.52 9.68 -22.88
N GLN A 214 -11.34 8.69 -22.59
CA GLN A 214 -12.52 8.81 -21.73
C GLN A 214 -12.17 8.94 -20.24
N LEU A 215 -10.99 8.46 -19.82
CA LEU A 215 -10.54 8.61 -18.44
C LEU A 215 -10.27 10.08 -18.11
N ARG A 216 -10.77 10.50 -16.96
CA ARG A 216 -10.59 11.85 -16.39
C ARG A 216 -9.67 11.84 -15.19
N ARG A 217 -9.69 10.76 -14.41
CA ARG A 217 -8.87 10.62 -13.19
C ARG A 217 -8.33 9.20 -13.05
N VAL A 218 -7.05 9.13 -12.75
CA VAL A 218 -6.36 7.87 -12.44
C VAL A 218 -5.72 8.03 -11.05
N PHE A 219 -6.06 7.14 -10.15
CA PHE A 219 -5.48 7.09 -8.80
C PHE A 219 -4.52 5.92 -8.67
N MET A 220 -3.29 6.19 -8.25
CA MET A 220 -2.27 5.17 -8.03
C MET A 220 -1.78 5.21 -6.59
N ALA A 221 -1.97 4.10 -5.84
CA ALA A 221 -1.57 4.00 -4.44
C ALA A 221 -1.03 2.62 -4.05
N GLY A 222 -0.50 2.51 -2.84
CA GLY A 222 0.05 1.27 -2.27
C GLY A 222 1.55 1.12 -2.44
N ALA A 223 2.20 1.96 -3.26
CA ALA A 223 3.64 2.09 -3.40
C ALA A 223 4.01 3.48 -3.94
N PRO A 224 5.27 3.93 -3.80
CA PRO A 224 5.76 5.11 -4.47
C PRO A 224 5.58 5.03 -5.99
N VAL A 225 5.21 6.15 -6.61
CA VAL A 225 4.99 6.24 -8.06
C VAL A 225 6.13 7.03 -8.67
N SER A 226 6.85 6.40 -9.61
CA SER A 226 7.95 7.07 -10.31
C SER A 226 7.44 8.04 -11.38
N GLN A 227 8.23 9.05 -11.71
CA GLN A 227 7.92 9.98 -12.82
C GLN A 227 7.72 9.22 -14.14
N ALA A 228 8.54 8.23 -14.42
CA ALA A 228 8.41 7.39 -15.61
C ALA A 228 7.05 6.67 -15.68
N THR A 229 6.52 6.22 -14.53
CA THR A 229 5.16 5.62 -14.47
C THR A 229 4.09 6.68 -14.75
N LEU A 230 4.22 7.88 -14.17
CA LEU A 230 3.28 8.99 -14.40
C LEU A 230 3.23 9.38 -15.89
N ASP A 231 4.39 9.47 -16.53
CA ASP A 231 4.50 9.85 -17.95
C ASP A 231 3.92 8.76 -18.86
N LEU A 232 4.17 7.49 -18.53
CA LEU A 232 3.62 6.34 -19.25
C LEU A 232 2.09 6.30 -19.16
N VAL A 233 1.53 6.54 -17.98
CA VAL A 233 0.08 6.61 -17.75
C VAL A 233 -0.53 7.82 -18.45
N GLN A 234 0.14 8.98 -18.41
CA GLN A 234 -0.33 10.19 -19.10
C GLN A 234 -0.40 9.96 -20.63
N ALA A 235 0.58 9.28 -21.21
CA ALA A 235 0.54 8.93 -22.64
C ALA A 235 -0.62 7.98 -22.98
N ALA A 236 -0.93 7.02 -22.11
CA ALA A 236 -2.05 6.10 -22.30
C ALA A 236 -3.42 6.76 -22.05
N CYS A 237 -3.48 7.74 -21.14
CA CYS A 237 -4.71 8.41 -20.69
C CYS A 237 -4.56 9.94 -20.85
N PRO A 238 -4.56 10.47 -22.08
CA PRO A 238 -4.16 11.86 -22.36
C PRO A 238 -5.06 12.93 -21.73
N GLN A 239 -6.30 12.59 -21.40
CA GLN A 239 -7.28 13.48 -20.78
C GLN A 239 -7.33 13.33 -19.25
N ALA A 240 -6.62 12.34 -18.70
CA ALA A 240 -6.70 12.02 -17.29
C ALA A 240 -5.71 12.85 -16.46
N GLU A 241 -6.19 13.38 -15.34
CA GLU A 241 -5.33 13.80 -14.25
C GLU A 241 -4.96 12.58 -13.40
N SER A 242 -3.67 12.40 -13.14
CA SER A 242 -3.16 11.30 -12.32
C SER A 242 -2.88 11.79 -10.90
N PHE A 243 -3.34 11.02 -9.92
CA PHE A 243 -3.18 11.31 -8.50
C PHE A 243 -2.45 10.18 -7.79
N THR A 244 -1.63 10.54 -6.82
CA THR A 244 -0.92 9.59 -5.96
C THR A 244 -1.28 9.83 -4.49
N PRO A 245 -2.40 9.23 -3.99
CA PRO A 245 -2.74 9.30 -2.59
C PRO A 245 -1.79 8.46 -1.75
N TYR A 246 -1.28 9.02 -0.64
CA TYR A 246 -0.50 8.30 0.37
C TYR A 246 -1.33 8.06 1.62
N GLY A 247 -1.09 6.92 2.24
CA GLY A 247 -1.73 6.51 3.50
C GLY A 247 -1.56 5.02 3.77
N ALA A 248 -2.18 4.58 4.84
CA ALA A 248 -2.27 3.19 5.26
C ALA A 248 -3.71 2.86 5.63
N THR A 249 -4.04 1.59 5.86
CA THR A 249 -5.39 1.20 6.29
C THR A 249 -5.82 1.95 7.56
N GLU A 250 -4.87 2.25 8.43
CA GLU A 250 -5.05 2.99 9.68
C GLU A 250 -5.34 4.48 9.49
N ALA A 251 -4.95 5.05 8.33
CA ALA A 251 -5.13 6.46 7.98
C ALA A 251 -5.13 6.60 6.46
N LEU A 252 -6.29 6.71 5.84
CA LEU A 252 -6.44 6.73 4.39
C LEU A 252 -7.56 7.68 3.95
N PRO A 253 -7.25 8.60 3.04
CA PRO A 253 -5.92 9.06 2.65
C PRO A 253 -5.30 9.97 3.72
N VAL A 254 -3.98 10.20 3.64
CA VAL A 254 -3.24 11.16 4.48
C VAL A 254 -2.86 12.38 3.66
N THR A 255 -2.23 12.14 2.51
CA THR A 255 -1.85 13.18 1.56
C THR A 255 -2.35 12.84 0.16
N LEU A 256 -2.36 13.84 -0.70
CA LEU A 256 -2.67 13.72 -2.11
C LEU A 256 -1.65 14.53 -2.92
N ALA A 257 -1.07 13.91 -3.95
CA ALA A 257 -0.28 14.61 -4.94
C ALA A 257 -0.92 14.47 -6.32
N ALA A 258 -1.08 15.56 -7.04
CA ALA A 258 -1.38 15.54 -8.47
C ALA A 258 -0.08 15.38 -9.26
N ALA A 259 -0.10 14.62 -10.36
CA ALA A 259 1.09 14.42 -11.19
C ALA A 259 1.60 15.74 -11.81
N ALA A 260 0.73 16.71 -12.05
CA ALA A 260 1.09 18.03 -12.51
C ALA A 260 1.97 18.74 -11.49
N ASP A 261 1.54 18.79 -10.22
CA ASP A 261 2.29 19.43 -9.13
C ASP A 261 3.68 18.79 -8.95
N LEU A 262 3.77 17.46 -9.11
CA LEU A 262 5.05 16.75 -8.97
C LEU A 262 6.04 17.07 -10.10
N ARG A 263 5.55 17.44 -11.29
CA ARG A 263 6.40 17.88 -12.42
C ARG A 263 6.89 19.31 -12.28
N GLU A 264 6.05 20.19 -11.76
CA GLU A 264 6.36 21.63 -11.63
C GLU A 264 7.31 21.92 -10.47
N HIS A 265 7.34 21.06 -9.48
CA HIS A 265 8.13 21.26 -8.27
C HIS A 265 9.20 20.15 -8.16
N PRO A 266 10.45 20.43 -8.50
CA PRO A 266 11.54 19.48 -8.30
C PRO A 266 11.64 19.11 -6.83
N PRO A 267 11.89 17.83 -6.49
CA PRO A 267 11.92 17.38 -5.11
C PRO A 267 13.00 18.09 -4.30
N ALA A 268 12.60 18.70 -3.18
CA ALA A 268 13.53 19.26 -2.21
C ALA A 268 14.30 18.13 -1.51
N LEU A 269 15.61 18.30 -1.32
CA LEU A 269 16.43 17.35 -0.55
C LEU A 269 16.22 17.57 0.96
N ALA A 270 16.34 16.50 1.74
CA ALA A 270 16.49 16.58 3.18
C ALA A 270 17.81 17.30 3.56
N VAL A 271 17.93 17.76 4.80
CA VAL A 271 19.17 18.37 5.33
C VAL A 271 20.34 17.39 5.25
N SER A 272 20.07 16.09 5.38
CA SER A 272 21.06 15.01 5.21
C SER A 272 21.50 14.78 3.75
N GLY A 273 20.93 15.48 2.78
CA GLY A 273 21.15 15.27 1.35
C GLY A 273 20.28 14.19 0.72
N GLU A 274 19.51 13.44 1.50
CA GLU A 274 18.65 12.35 1.02
C GLU A 274 17.45 12.88 0.23
N GLN A 275 17.11 12.17 -0.86
CA GLN A 275 15.97 12.47 -1.69
C GLN A 275 14.81 11.49 -1.43
N GLY A 276 13.83 11.91 -0.65
CA GLY A 276 12.57 11.19 -0.48
C GLY A 276 11.68 11.23 -1.73
N THR A 277 10.72 10.34 -1.81
CA THR A 277 9.67 10.40 -2.84
C THR A 277 8.57 11.37 -2.40
N PRO A 278 8.24 12.42 -3.20
CA PRO A 278 7.16 13.33 -2.87
C PRO A 278 5.82 12.60 -2.94
N VAL A 279 5.01 12.73 -1.88
CA VAL A 279 3.71 12.06 -1.75
C VAL A 279 2.55 13.03 -1.52
N GLY A 280 2.76 14.30 -1.77
CA GLY A 280 1.72 15.34 -1.70
C GLY A 280 1.65 16.07 -0.37
N ARG A 281 0.65 16.93 -0.27
CA ARG A 281 0.32 17.67 0.94
C ARG A 281 -0.80 16.98 1.71
N ALA A 282 -0.88 17.25 3.01
CA ALA A 282 -1.97 16.76 3.83
C ALA A 282 -3.33 17.13 3.23
N ILE A 283 -4.25 16.15 3.21
CA ILE A 283 -5.62 16.41 2.79
C ILE A 283 -6.36 17.25 3.84
N GLU A 284 -7.45 17.89 3.43
CA GLU A 284 -8.33 18.61 4.36
C GLU A 284 -8.82 17.68 5.49
N GLY A 285 -8.82 18.18 6.71
CA GLY A 285 -9.22 17.39 7.89
C GLY A 285 -8.15 16.47 8.47
N VAL A 286 -6.96 16.39 7.85
CA VAL A 286 -5.80 15.66 8.38
C VAL A 286 -4.70 16.62 8.78
N THR A 287 -4.24 16.49 10.01
CA THR A 287 -3.02 17.14 10.51
C THR A 287 -1.88 16.14 10.44
N LEU A 288 -0.77 16.55 9.81
CA LEU A 288 0.43 15.76 9.63
C LEU A 288 1.60 16.44 10.31
N ARG A 289 2.41 15.67 11.04
CA ARG A 289 3.66 16.12 11.63
C ARG A 289 4.77 15.12 11.28
N VAL A 290 5.99 15.59 11.23
CA VAL A 290 7.20 14.76 11.22
C VAL A 290 7.89 14.96 12.56
N VAL A 291 8.06 13.89 13.30
CA VAL A 291 8.57 13.95 14.67
C VAL A 291 9.88 13.17 14.82
N GLN A 292 10.66 13.50 15.83
CA GLN A 292 11.87 12.76 16.13
C GLN A 292 11.52 11.27 16.36
N ALA A 293 12.25 10.38 15.69
CA ALA A 293 12.08 8.93 15.86
C ALA A 293 12.63 8.51 17.21
N VAL A 294 11.83 8.63 18.25
CA VAL A 294 12.25 8.29 19.62
C VAL A 294 12.09 6.80 19.85
N GLY A 295 13.16 6.14 20.28
CA GLY A 295 13.13 4.80 20.90
C GLY A 295 12.67 4.87 22.34
N GLY A 296 11.52 5.54 22.62
CA GLY A 296 10.99 5.76 23.95
C GLY A 296 9.62 5.14 24.18
N PRO A 297 9.07 5.25 25.41
CA PRO A 297 7.71 4.79 25.71
C PRO A 297 6.69 5.40 24.76
N ALA A 298 5.58 4.69 24.54
CA ALA A 298 4.52 5.09 23.62
C ALA A 298 3.83 6.42 24.02
N ASP A 299 3.97 6.84 25.26
CA ASP A 299 3.44 8.06 25.87
C ASP A 299 4.42 9.24 25.88
N ALA A 300 5.63 9.07 25.32
CA ALA A 300 6.58 10.17 25.20
C ALA A 300 6.00 11.30 24.31
N PRO A 301 6.21 12.59 24.69
CA PRO A 301 5.75 13.72 23.88
C PRO A 301 6.27 13.65 22.45
N LEU A 302 5.44 14.06 21.50
CA LEU A 302 5.81 14.15 20.08
C LEU A 302 6.64 15.43 19.87
N VAL A 303 7.94 15.29 19.60
CA VAL A 303 8.84 16.43 19.33
C VAL A 303 8.96 16.61 17.83
N ASP A 304 8.54 17.75 17.29
CA ASP A 304 8.61 18.04 15.86
C ASP A 304 10.05 18.11 15.36
N CYS A 305 10.28 17.57 14.19
CA CYS A 305 11.51 17.79 13.44
C CYS A 305 11.48 19.17 12.75
N PRO A 306 12.63 19.85 12.64
CA PRO A 306 12.76 21.00 11.77
C PRO A 306 12.43 20.66 10.31
N GLU A 307 12.18 21.71 9.52
CA GLU A 307 11.97 21.56 8.07
C GLU A 307 13.10 20.77 7.41
N ARG A 308 12.72 19.83 6.54
CA ARG A 308 13.64 18.97 5.76
C ARG A 308 14.53 18.05 6.62
N VAL A 309 14.20 17.88 7.89
CA VAL A 309 14.84 16.86 8.74
C VAL A 309 13.98 15.61 8.74
N ILE A 310 14.60 14.45 8.42
CA ILE A 310 13.91 13.17 8.38
C ILE A 310 13.55 12.72 9.79
N GLY A 311 12.28 12.38 9.98
CA GLY A 311 11.70 11.85 11.22
C GLY A 311 10.58 10.86 10.94
N GLU A 312 9.89 10.45 12.00
CA GLU A 312 8.72 9.57 11.89
C GLU A 312 7.46 10.39 11.53
N ILE A 313 6.71 9.90 10.55
CA ILE A 313 5.46 10.52 10.13
C ILE A 313 4.37 10.16 11.12
N VAL A 314 3.69 11.16 11.68
CA VAL A 314 2.52 11.00 12.55
C VAL A 314 1.34 11.81 12.04
N VAL A 315 0.13 11.27 12.17
CA VAL A 315 -1.07 11.86 11.60
C VAL A 315 -2.24 11.82 12.57
N SER A 316 -3.09 12.84 12.50
CA SER A 316 -4.33 12.95 13.26
C SER A 316 -5.42 13.52 12.38
N GLY A 317 -6.66 13.07 12.53
CA GLY A 317 -7.79 13.57 11.76
C GLY A 317 -8.97 12.60 11.73
N GLY A 318 -10.04 12.99 11.03
CA GLY A 318 -11.26 12.19 10.94
C GLY A 318 -11.07 10.88 10.15
N THR A 319 -10.11 10.81 9.24
CA THR A 319 -9.78 9.61 8.45
C THR A 319 -8.81 8.65 9.16
N VAL A 320 -8.43 8.94 10.42
CA VAL A 320 -7.44 8.17 11.19
C VAL A 320 -8.16 7.25 12.17
N SER A 321 -7.85 5.94 12.13
CA SER A 321 -8.39 4.96 13.07
C SER A 321 -7.86 5.20 14.49
N ARG A 322 -8.69 4.90 15.49
CA ARG A 322 -8.32 5.12 16.89
C ARG A 322 -7.68 3.90 17.54
N GLU A 323 -8.01 2.70 17.07
CA GLU A 323 -7.58 1.45 17.70
C GLU A 323 -7.53 0.27 16.72
N TYR A 324 -6.87 -0.80 17.14
CA TYR A 324 -6.91 -2.11 16.52
C TYR A 324 -7.84 -3.05 17.30
N LEU A 325 -8.54 -3.91 16.59
CA LEU A 325 -9.43 -4.91 17.15
C LEU A 325 -8.65 -5.86 18.08
N ALA A 326 -9.09 -5.97 19.33
CA ALA A 326 -8.53 -6.88 20.33
C ALA A 326 -6.99 -6.82 20.49
N ARG A 327 -6.37 -5.66 20.17
CA ARG A 327 -4.90 -5.45 20.23
C ARG A 327 -4.54 -4.18 21.04
N PRO A 328 -4.79 -4.14 22.35
CA PRO A 328 -4.50 -2.94 23.16
C PRO A 328 -3.02 -2.55 23.13
N GLU A 329 -2.09 -3.52 23.18
CA GLU A 329 -0.65 -3.26 23.13
C GLU A 329 -0.22 -2.64 21.78
N ALA A 330 -0.72 -3.20 20.65
CA ALA A 330 -0.43 -2.64 19.34
C ALA A 330 -1.07 -1.26 19.14
N THR A 331 -2.23 -1.03 19.75
CA THR A 331 -2.88 0.27 19.78
C THR A 331 -2.01 1.27 20.56
N ALA A 332 -1.60 0.94 21.79
CA ALA A 332 -0.75 1.79 22.60
C ALA A 332 0.60 2.11 21.92
N ALA A 333 1.20 1.13 21.23
CA ALA A 333 2.48 1.32 20.52
C ALA A 333 2.38 2.25 19.30
N SER A 334 1.19 2.39 18.70
CA SER A 334 1.01 3.14 17.46
C SER A 334 0.11 4.38 17.59
N LYS A 335 -0.55 4.57 18.71
CA LYS A 335 -1.45 5.69 18.97
C LYS A 335 -0.95 6.50 20.18
N VAL A 336 -0.72 7.79 19.97
CA VAL A 336 -0.28 8.73 21.01
C VAL A 336 -1.40 9.73 21.24
N CYS A 337 -1.76 9.95 22.51
CA CYS A 337 -2.72 10.97 22.89
C CYS A 337 -1.97 12.23 23.30
N GLU A 338 -2.08 13.31 22.52
CA GLU A 338 -1.45 14.59 22.80
C GLU A 338 -2.40 15.74 22.43
N GLY A 339 -2.55 16.72 23.31
CA GLY A 339 -3.40 17.89 23.06
C GLY A 339 -4.89 17.54 22.82
N GLY A 340 -5.40 16.48 23.44
CA GLY A 340 -6.79 16.01 23.27
C GLY A 340 -7.04 15.32 21.92
N ARG A 341 -6.01 15.06 21.14
CA ARG A 341 -6.06 14.37 19.84
C ARG A 341 -5.35 13.02 19.88
N VAL A 342 -5.83 12.09 19.10
CA VAL A 342 -5.16 10.81 18.84
C VAL A 342 -4.28 10.97 17.61
N TRP A 343 -2.99 10.77 17.77
CA TRP A 343 -1.98 10.74 16.71
C TRP A 343 -1.64 9.29 16.38
N HIS A 344 -1.69 8.95 15.11
CA HIS A 344 -1.24 7.65 14.63
C HIS A 344 0.19 7.74 14.10
N ARG A 345 1.07 6.90 14.63
CA ARG A 345 2.41 6.68 14.09
C ARG A 345 2.31 5.79 12.86
N MET A 346 2.61 6.35 11.69
CA MET A 346 2.52 5.61 10.42
C MET A 346 3.55 4.48 10.31
N GLY A 347 4.59 4.51 11.15
CA GLY A 347 5.75 3.63 11.02
C GLY A 347 6.56 3.91 9.75
N ASP A 348 6.39 5.09 9.19
CA ASP A 348 7.04 5.61 8.01
C ASP A 348 7.98 6.75 8.38
N MET A 349 9.12 6.84 7.67
CA MET A 349 10.08 7.93 7.78
C MET A 349 9.89 8.91 6.62
N GLY A 350 10.06 10.20 6.91
CA GLY A 350 9.92 11.24 5.90
C GLY A 350 10.26 12.62 6.44
N TYR A 351 10.11 13.63 5.61
CA TYR A 351 10.30 15.05 5.97
C TYR A 351 9.31 15.94 5.25
N LEU A 352 9.08 17.11 5.81
CA LEU A 352 8.29 18.18 5.21
C LEU A 352 9.21 19.27 4.68
N ASP A 353 8.85 19.87 3.55
CA ASP A 353 9.45 21.15 3.11
C ASP A 353 8.63 22.35 3.62
N GLY A 354 9.15 23.57 3.38
CA GLY A 354 8.50 24.82 3.78
C GLY A 354 7.13 25.07 3.12
N GLY A 355 6.80 24.32 2.06
CA GLY A 355 5.49 24.35 1.40
C GLY A 355 4.50 23.31 1.95
N GLY A 356 4.90 22.51 2.94
CA GLY A 356 4.08 21.43 3.51
C GLY A 356 3.99 20.18 2.62
N GLN A 357 4.86 20.05 1.63
CA GLN A 357 5.01 18.85 0.82
C GLN A 357 5.69 17.75 1.64
N LEU A 358 5.06 16.58 1.73
CA LEU A 358 5.64 15.41 2.38
C LEU A 358 6.51 14.61 1.40
N TYR A 359 7.69 14.24 1.88
CA TYR A 359 8.63 13.35 1.18
C TYR A 359 8.80 12.06 1.98
N PHE A 360 8.43 10.95 1.38
CA PHE A 360 8.50 9.62 1.98
C PHE A 360 9.91 9.03 1.79
N CYS A 361 10.54 8.60 2.88
CA CYS A 361 11.90 8.03 2.90
C CYS A 361 11.95 6.52 3.15
N GLY A 362 10.81 5.89 3.41
CA GLY A 362 10.72 4.44 3.65
C GLY A 362 10.10 4.09 5.00
N ARG A 363 10.07 2.80 5.31
CA ARG A 363 9.56 2.30 6.59
C ARG A 363 10.60 2.45 7.69
N ARG A 364 10.19 2.84 8.90
CA ARG A 364 11.04 2.87 10.08
C ARG A 364 11.73 1.52 10.33
N ALA A 365 11.01 0.41 10.15
CA ALA A 365 11.55 -0.94 10.32
C ALA A 365 12.61 -1.33 9.27
N HIS A 366 12.79 -0.56 8.21
CA HIS A 366 13.76 -0.81 7.14
C HIS A 366 14.96 0.15 7.18
N VAL A 367 15.04 0.96 8.22
CA VAL A 367 16.19 1.83 8.45
C VAL A 367 17.40 0.98 8.79
N VAL A 368 18.54 1.27 8.16
CA VAL A 368 19.83 0.66 8.49
C VAL A 368 20.68 1.73 9.17
N ALA A 369 21.04 1.50 10.42
CA ALA A 369 21.87 2.41 11.19
C ALA A 369 23.25 1.80 11.43
N THR A 370 24.29 2.60 11.21
CA THR A 370 25.68 2.33 11.63
C THR A 370 26.03 3.25 12.78
N ALA A 371 27.25 3.15 13.30
CA ALA A 371 27.70 4.04 14.38
C ALA A 371 27.64 5.54 13.99
N ASP A 372 27.89 5.85 12.70
CA ASP A 372 28.09 7.22 12.24
C ASP A 372 26.94 7.74 11.35
N ARG A 373 26.07 6.85 10.86
CA ARG A 373 25.10 7.23 9.83
C ARG A 373 23.83 6.38 9.86
N VAL A 374 22.74 6.98 9.41
CA VAL A 374 21.45 6.32 9.20
C VAL A 374 21.14 6.30 7.72
N PHE A 375 20.71 5.17 7.19
CA PHE A 375 20.30 4.97 5.80
C PHE A 375 18.82 4.68 5.71
N HIS A 376 18.12 5.44 4.88
CA HIS A 376 16.71 5.23 4.61
C HIS A 376 16.52 4.51 3.28
N SER A 377 15.57 3.56 3.24
CA SER A 377 15.47 2.64 2.10
C SER A 377 15.13 3.34 0.78
N VAL A 378 14.20 4.29 0.78
CA VAL A 378 13.75 4.93 -0.47
C VAL A 378 14.81 5.83 -1.09
N PRO A 379 15.47 6.74 -0.36
CA PRO A 379 16.57 7.53 -0.91
C PRO A 379 17.68 6.68 -1.53
N VAL A 380 18.13 5.66 -0.82
CA VAL A 380 19.18 4.74 -1.31
C VAL A 380 18.72 4.01 -2.57
N GLU A 381 17.55 3.42 -2.53
CA GLU A 381 17.01 2.63 -3.64
C GLU A 381 16.74 3.50 -4.88
N ASN A 382 16.31 4.76 -4.71
CA ASN A 382 16.12 5.70 -5.81
C ASN A 382 17.40 5.95 -6.62
N VAL A 383 18.56 5.94 -5.99
CA VAL A 383 19.84 6.09 -6.69
C VAL A 383 20.10 4.88 -7.58
N PHE A 384 20.09 3.69 -7.02
CA PHE A 384 20.46 2.45 -7.74
C PHE A 384 19.40 2.00 -8.74
N ASN A 385 18.12 2.32 -8.52
CA ASN A 385 17.04 2.02 -9.45
C ASN A 385 17.11 2.82 -10.77
N ARG A 386 17.98 3.83 -10.87
CA ARG A 386 18.24 4.57 -12.14
C ARG A 386 19.00 3.72 -13.16
N HIS A 387 19.69 2.67 -12.70
CA HIS A 387 20.48 1.83 -13.60
C HIS A 387 19.58 1.00 -14.55
N PRO A 388 19.84 1.03 -15.88
CA PRO A 388 18.94 0.42 -16.88
C PRO A 388 18.80 -1.10 -16.77
N GLU A 389 19.81 -1.82 -16.27
CA GLU A 389 19.76 -3.27 -16.07
C GLU A 389 19.12 -3.68 -14.74
N VAL A 390 18.79 -2.73 -13.89
CA VAL A 390 18.12 -2.98 -12.59
C VAL A 390 16.61 -2.97 -12.76
N SER A 391 15.94 -3.98 -12.24
CA SER A 391 14.48 -4.00 -12.11
C SER A 391 14.06 -3.22 -10.86
N ARG A 392 14.70 -3.51 -9.73
CA ARG A 392 14.57 -2.81 -8.45
C ARG A 392 15.69 -3.20 -7.50
N THR A 393 15.88 -2.38 -6.48
CA THR A 393 16.85 -2.64 -5.39
C THR A 393 16.15 -2.65 -4.04
N ALA A 394 16.84 -3.20 -3.03
CA ALA A 394 16.40 -3.15 -1.64
C ALA A 394 17.60 -2.91 -0.72
N LEU A 395 17.52 -1.84 0.07
CA LEU A 395 18.45 -1.61 1.18
C LEU A 395 18.20 -2.64 2.28
N VAL A 396 19.24 -3.30 2.75
CA VAL A 396 19.22 -4.23 3.88
C VAL A 396 20.44 -4.01 4.78
N GLY A 397 20.30 -4.33 6.06
CA GLY A 397 21.43 -4.44 6.99
C GLY A 397 21.97 -5.86 6.99
N VAL A 398 23.25 -6.03 6.75
CA VAL A 398 23.96 -7.34 6.84
C VAL A 398 25.19 -7.13 7.71
N ASP A 399 25.31 -7.87 8.80
CA ASP A 399 26.40 -7.75 9.79
C ASP A 399 26.62 -6.30 10.30
N GLY A 400 25.53 -5.59 10.52
CA GLY A 400 25.54 -4.20 10.99
C GLY A 400 25.95 -3.15 9.95
N LEU A 401 26.15 -3.55 8.69
CA LEU A 401 26.54 -2.67 7.58
C LEU A 401 25.42 -2.56 6.53
N PRO A 402 25.31 -1.40 5.85
CA PRO A 402 24.36 -1.23 4.77
C PRO A 402 24.80 -2.04 3.53
N ALA A 403 23.84 -2.70 2.92
CA ALA A 403 24.03 -3.45 1.68
C ALA A 403 22.81 -3.28 0.76
N VAL A 404 23.03 -3.44 -0.52
CA VAL A 404 21.98 -3.37 -1.53
C VAL A 404 21.78 -4.74 -2.16
N VAL A 405 20.57 -5.27 -2.05
CA VAL A 405 20.14 -6.43 -2.83
C VAL A 405 19.58 -5.91 -4.15
N VAL A 406 20.02 -6.48 -5.25
CA VAL A 406 19.64 -6.10 -6.62
C VAL A 406 18.76 -7.20 -7.23
N GLU A 407 17.59 -6.84 -7.75
CA GLU A 407 16.84 -7.68 -8.67
C GLU A 407 17.15 -7.21 -10.09
N PRO A 408 17.94 -7.92 -10.86
CA PRO A 408 18.27 -7.52 -12.23
C PRO A 408 17.08 -7.77 -13.18
N ARG A 409 17.02 -7.04 -14.29
CA ARG A 409 16.02 -7.31 -15.35
C ARG A 409 16.22 -8.67 -15.99
N SER A 410 17.48 -9.08 -16.20
CA SER A 410 17.83 -10.42 -16.65
C SER A 410 17.88 -11.38 -15.45
N ARG A 411 17.08 -12.43 -15.47
CA ARG A 411 17.02 -13.41 -14.36
C ARG A 411 18.25 -14.31 -14.24
N SER A 412 19.06 -14.40 -15.28
CA SER A 412 20.26 -15.25 -15.31
C SER A 412 21.47 -14.38 -15.64
N LEU A 413 22.14 -13.88 -14.60
CA LEU A 413 23.46 -13.27 -14.72
C LEU A 413 24.52 -14.25 -14.22
N ASP A 414 25.57 -14.46 -15.02
CA ASP A 414 26.77 -15.14 -14.56
C ASP A 414 27.58 -14.27 -13.59
N LEU A 415 28.64 -14.83 -13.00
CA LEU A 415 29.44 -14.11 -12.02
C LEU A 415 30.13 -12.87 -12.61
N ALA A 416 30.58 -12.93 -13.86
CA ALA A 416 31.24 -11.83 -14.53
C ALA A 416 30.26 -10.65 -14.74
N ALA A 417 29.06 -10.94 -15.23
CA ALA A 417 27.99 -9.95 -15.40
C ALA A 417 27.55 -9.32 -14.07
N ARG A 418 27.47 -10.12 -12.99
CA ARG A 418 27.17 -9.58 -11.66
C ARG A 418 28.26 -8.66 -11.15
N ARG A 419 29.54 -9.01 -11.32
CA ARG A 419 30.68 -8.17 -10.92
C ARG A 419 30.70 -6.86 -11.71
N ARG A 420 30.49 -6.92 -13.03
CA ARG A 420 30.39 -5.72 -13.86
C ARG A 420 29.27 -4.81 -13.36
N LEU A 421 28.07 -5.36 -13.21
CA LEU A 421 26.91 -4.58 -12.74
C LEU A 421 27.11 -4.01 -11.34
N ALA A 422 27.74 -4.77 -10.43
CA ALA A 422 28.11 -4.25 -9.10
C ALA A 422 29.08 -3.09 -9.18
N GLY A 423 30.08 -3.16 -10.07
CA GLY A 423 31.01 -2.05 -10.34
C GLY A 423 30.30 -0.80 -10.87
N GLU A 424 29.39 -0.96 -11.82
CA GLU A 424 28.58 0.13 -12.37
C GLU A 424 27.67 0.76 -11.30
N LEU A 425 27.04 -0.06 -10.44
CA LEU A 425 26.25 0.41 -9.32
C LEU A 425 27.11 1.12 -8.26
N ARG A 426 28.31 0.62 -7.99
CA ARG A 426 29.26 1.26 -7.07
C ARG A 426 29.64 2.65 -7.59
N ALA A 427 29.96 2.76 -8.89
CA ALA A 427 30.28 4.05 -9.53
C ALA A 427 29.07 5.01 -9.44
N LEU A 428 27.87 4.54 -9.76
CA LEU A 428 26.64 5.32 -9.65
C LEU A 428 26.40 5.79 -8.21
N GLY A 429 26.60 4.90 -7.23
CA GLY A 429 26.43 5.22 -5.81
C GLY A 429 27.48 6.18 -5.26
N ALA A 430 28.68 6.21 -5.86
CA ALA A 430 29.76 7.12 -5.44
C ALA A 430 29.48 8.59 -5.79
N GLU A 431 28.62 8.85 -6.77
CA GLU A 431 28.21 10.20 -7.16
C GLU A 431 27.27 10.87 -6.13
N ASP A 432 26.69 10.10 -5.22
CA ASP A 432 25.74 10.58 -4.22
C ASP A 432 26.29 10.36 -2.80
N PRO A 433 26.43 11.42 -1.98
CA PRO A 433 27.01 11.33 -0.62
C PRO A 433 26.28 10.35 0.29
N VAL A 434 24.99 10.09 0.04
CA VAL A 434 24.18 9.15 0.84
C VAL A 434 24.56 7.71 0.54
N THR A 435 24.78 7.37 -0.72
CA THR A 435 25.06 6.00 -1.17
C THR A 435 26.54 5.69 -1.34
N ALA A 436 27.41 6.71 -1.36
CA ALA A 436 28.86 6.54 -1.47
C ALA A 436 29.49 5.54 -0.46
N PRO A 437 29.01 5.40 0.78
CA PRO A 437 29.53 4.37 1.69
C PRO A 437 29.10 2.93 1.38
N ILE A 438 28.15 2.71 0.48
CA ILE A 438 27.60 1.37 0.20
C ILE A 438 28.50 0.65 -0.80
N GLN A 439 29.13 -0.44 -0.35
CA GLN A 439 30.11 -1.21 -1.12
C GLN A 439 29.66 -2.65 -1.39
N ARG A 440 28.57 -3.11 -0.71
CA ARG A 440 28.13 -4.52 -0.73
C ARG A 440 26.88 -4.68 -1.59
N PHE A 441 27.00 -5.53 -2.63
CA PHE A 441 25.90 -5.83 -3.55
C PHE A 441 25.60 -7.34 -3.57
N TYR A 442 24.31 -7.68 -3.49
CA TYR A 442 23.80 -9.05 -3.60
C TYR A 442 22.83 -9.12 -4.77
N PHE A 443 22.76 -10.25 -5.47
CA PHE A 443 21.92 -10.42 -6.65
C PHE A 443 20.87 -11.49 -6.42
N HIS A 444 19.61 -11.11 -6.30
CA HIS A 444 18.48 -12.00 -6.09
C HIS A 444 17.64 -12.11 -7.37
N PRO A 445 17.31 -13.32 -7.88
CA PRO A 445 16.63 -13.49 -9.17
C PRO A 445 15.19 -12.94 -9.19
N SER A 446 14.51 -12.86 -8.04
CA SER A 446 13.16 -12.33 -7.91
C SER A 446 12.86 -12.05 -6.45
N PHE A 447 12.54 -10.79 -6.11
CA PHE A 447 12.31 -10.40 -4.72
C PHE A 447 11.09 -11.06 -4.10
N PRO A 448 11.17 -11.42 -2.79
CA PRO A 448 9.98 -11.75 -2.02
C PRO A 448 9.16 -10.48 -1.79
N VAL A 449 7.95 -10.47 -2.37
CA VAL A 449 7.03 -9.32 -2.33
C VAL A 449 5.64 -9.75 -1.94
N ASP A 450 4.81 -8.78 -1.51
CA ASP A 450 3.40 -9.04 -1.29
C ASP A 450 2.69 -9.40 -2.61
N ALA A 451 1.81 -10.39 -2.54
CA ALA A 451 1.12 -10.91 -3.72
C ALA A 451 0.12 -9.90 -4.33
N ARG A 452 -0.33 -8.90 -3.55
CA ARG A 452 -1.38 -7.96 -3.94
C ARG A 452 -0.85 -6.82 -4.82
N HIS A 453 0.21 -6.16 -4.39
CA HIS A 453 0.72 -4.97 -5.06
C HIS A 453 2.03 -5.22 -5.82
N ASN A 454 2.73 -6.33 -5.50
CA ASN A 454 4.08 -6.65 -6.00
C ASN A 454 5.10 -5.52 -5.76
N ALA A 455 4.80 -4.67 -4.82
CA ALA A 455 5.57 -3.46 -4.54
C ALA A 455 6.19 -3.48 -3.15
N LYS A 456 5.51 -4.13 -2.18
CA LYS A 456 6.00 -4.22 -0.82
C LYS A 456 7.03 -5.33 -0.71
N ILE A 457 8.30 -4.94 -0.70
CA ILE A 457 9.44 -5.86 -0.57
C ILE A 457 9.56 -6.34 0.89
N PHE A 458 9.68 -7.65 1.10
CA PHE A 458 9.98 -8.23 2.42
C PHE A 458 11.50 -8.18 2.67
N ARG A 459 11.97 -6.99 3.10
CA ARG A 459 13.42 -6.72 3.31
C ARG A 459 14.03 -7.55 4.42
N ASP A 460 13.26 -7.90 5.44
CA ASP A 460 13.62 -8.83 6.49
C ASP A 460 14.05 -10.19 5.93
N ARG A 461 13.28 -10.73 4.99
CA ARG A 461 13.62 -11.99 4.30
C ARG A 461 14.84 -11.86 3.40
N LEU A 462 14.96 -10.71 2.72
CA LEU A 462 16.14 -10.43 1.91
C LEU A 462 17.41 -10.27 2.76
N ALA A 463 17.32 -9.63 3.93
CA ALA A 463 18.43 -9.50 4.86
C ALA A 463 18.93 -10.88 5.35
N VAL A 464 17.99 -11.74 5.80
CA VAL A 464 18.31 -13.11 6.21
C VAL A 464 18.94 -13.92 5.06
N TRP A 465 18.37 -13.79 3.86
CA TRP A 465 18.93 -14.46 2.67
C TRP A 465 20.32 -13.90 2.33
N ALA A 466 20.52 -12.58 2.29
CA ALA A 466 21.78 -11.94 1.97
C ALA A 466 22.91 -12.36 2.93
N ALA A 467 22.61 -12.50 4.23
CA ALA A 467 23.56 -12.99 5.22
C ALA A 467 24.08 -14.43 4.95
N THR A 468 23.40 -15.21 4.11
CA THR A 468 23.83 -16.56 3.69
C THR A 468 24.55 -16.58 2.34
N GLN A 469 24.69 -15.42 1.68
CA GLN A 469 25.30 -15.30 0.36
C GLN A 469 26.67 -14.61 0.43
N ALA A 470 27.54 -14.89 -0.54
CA ALA A 470 28.72 -14.09 -0.73
C ALA A 470 28.36 -12.74 -1.36
N ALA A 471 28.73 -11.65 -0.71
CA ALA A 471 28.62 -10.32 -1.29
C ALA A 471 29.56 -10.14 -2.47
N ILE A 472 29.18 -9.34 -3.44
CA ILE A 472 30.13 -8.76 -4.38
C ILE A 472 30.53 -7.40 -3.78
N GLU A 473 31.73 -7.37 -3.22
CA GLU A 473 32.34 -6.17 -2.66
C GLU A 473 33.15 -5.49 -3.74
N ILE A 474 33.01 -4.19 -3.88
CA ILE A 474 33.78 -3.35 -4.81
C ILE A 474 34.47 -2.28 -3.97
N ASP A 475 35.78 -2.45 -3.79
CA ASP A 475 36.62 -1.51 -3.06
C ASP A 475 36.68 -0.16 -3.76
N ASP A 476 36.95 0.88 -2.99
CA ASP A 476 37.12 2.23 -3.55
C ASP A 476 38.47 2.28 -4.28
N PRO A 477 38.49 2.59 -5.59
CA PRO A 477 39.74 2.67 -6.36
C PRO A 477 40.73 3.73 -5.84
N THR A 478 40.30 4.59 -4.91
CA THR A 478 41.19 5.61 -4.29
C THR A 478 41.97 5.07 -3.09
N THR A 479 41.68 3.89 -2.55
CA THR A 479 42.37 3.33 -1.38
C THR A 479 43.73 2.69 -1.74
N ASP A 480 43.94 2.31 -2.99
CA ASP A 480 45.18 1.68 -3.47
C ASP A 480 46.32 2.65 -3.70
N LEU A 481 46.11 3.98 -3.67
CA LEU A 481 47.15 4.99 -3.87
C LEU A 481 47.86 5.39 -2.58
N ALA A 482 47.43 4.97 -1.41
CA ALA A 482 48.05 5.32 -0.13
C ALA A 482 49.05 4.27 0.41
N GLY A 483 49.25 3.18 -0.31
CA GLY A 483 50.11 2.03 0.11
C GLY A 483 51.54 2.02 -0.52
N HIS A 484 51.88 2.94 -1.38
CA HIS A 484 53.23 3.06 -2.01
C HIS A 484 53.74 4.50 -1.99
N ALA A 485 53.98 5.04 -0.82
CA ALA A 485 54.80 6.23 -0.63
C ALA A 485 55.70 6.05 0.59
#